data_b8ca6ef2b935ee33cfb1acb40b48da4a
#
_entry.id   b8ca6ef2b935ee33cfb1acb40b48da4a
#
_cell.length_a   1.000
_cell.length_b   1.000
_cell.length_c   1.000
_cell.angle_alpha   90.00
_cell.angle_beta   90.00
_cell.angle_gamma   90.00
#
_symmetry.space_group_name_H-M   'P 1'
#
loop_
_entity.id
_entity.type
_entity.pdbx_description
1 polymer ?
#
loop_
_entity_poly.entity_id
_entity_poly.type
_entity_poly.pdbx_seq_one_letter_code
_entity_poly.pdbx_strand_id
1 'polypeptide(L)'
;YGKRLVTLSEFPEDAPLNTTLLKSITGGDKLSARHLYQGWFEFYPEFVVICAMNKIPDIKEDDVAFYRRLKIIELNRVFSRKEIDKELSKTLDKEASGIFNWCLEGYIKYCKEGLNDTKKIKDSLSAFIKKNNPLVDFFRQHIKVTSDPKDYIAVGDMHKYAQSFSYDLHEKSISISQLYKFFRSKGFEPKQKRNNYNRIRCFEGLRYLELSDEDVPF
;
A
#
# COMPACT_ATOMS: atom_id res chain seq x y z
N TYR A 1 21.93 12.65 6.00
CA TYR A 1 22.87 13.20 5.04
C TYR A 1 24.09 12.28 4.91
N GLY A 2 24.56 12.05 3.68
CA GLY A 2 25.77 11.25 3.37
C GLY A 2 25.66 9.75 3.65
N LYS A 3 24.48 9.22 3.96
CA LYS A 3 24.27 7.78 4.16
C LYS A 3 23.79 7.11 2.88
N ARG A 4 24.12 5.82 2.71
CA ARG A 4 23.66 4.99 1.59
C ARG A 4 22.54 4.03 2.01
N LEU A 5 22.45 3.73 3.30
CA LEU A 5 21.43 2.87 3.88
C LEU A 5 20.91 3.49 5.17
N VAL A 6 19.61 3.51 5.33
CA VAL A 6 18.91 3.90 6.56
C VAL A 6 18.02 2.73 6.99
N THR A 7 18.23 2.25 8.20
CA THR A 7 17.42 1.18 8.79
C THR A 7 16.54 1.74 9.88
N LEU A 8 15.28 1.34 9.88
CA LEU A 8 14.32 1.61 10.94
C LEU A 8 13.96 0.26 11.56
N SER A 9 14.30 0.08 12.82
CA SER A 9 13.86 -1.04 13.65
C SER A 9 12.87 -0.50 14.70
N GLU A 10 11.89 -1.30 15.08
CA GLU A 10 10.93 -0.94 16.13
C GLU A 10 10.06 0.28 15.81
N PHE A 11 9.22 0.13 14.80
CA PHE A 11 8.19 1.14 14.53
C PHE A 11 7.03 0.95 15.52
N PRO A 12 6.57 2.00 16.23
CA PRO A 12 5.42 1.88 17.11
C PRO A 12 4.18 1.43 16.32
N GLU A 13 3.50 0.38 16.79
CA GLU A 13 2.38 -0.24 16.05
C GLU A 13 1.23 0.74 15.75
N ASP A 14 1.01 1.69 16.66
CA ASP A 14 -0.07 2.68 16.56
C ASP A 14 0.36 4.01 15.91
N ALA A 15 1.63 4.18 15.57
CA ALA A 15 2.09 5.41 14.96
C ALA A 15 1.69 5.47 13.48
N PRO A 16 1.03 6.55 13.03
CA PRO A 16 0.69 6.71 11.63
C PRO A 16 1.96 6.87 10.79
N LEU A 17 2.05 6.12 9.71
CA LEU A 17 3.16 6.24 8.77
C LEU A 17 3.06 7.58 8.02
N ASN A 18 4.11 8.38 8.08
CA ASN A 18 4.18 9.63 7.31
C ASN A 18 4.52 9.33 5.85
N THR A 19 3.49 9.02 5.07
CA THR A 19 3.62 8.67 3.63
C THR A 19 4.18 9.82 2.80
N THR A 20 3.90 11.08 3.18
CA THR A 20 4.43 12.26 2.50
C THR A 20 5.94 12.34 2.65
N LEU A 21 6.46 12.18 3.88
CA LEU A 21 7.90 12.16 4.12
C LEU A 21 8.57 11.01 3.39
N LEU A 22 7.98 9.81 3.43
CA LEU A 22 8.53 8.65 2.73
C LEU A 22 8.56 8.85 1.21
N LYS A 23 7.55 9.50 0.63
CA LYS A 23 7.55 9.85 -0.79
C LYS A 23 8.66 10.84 -1.13
N SER A 24 8.87 11.88 -0.34
CA SER A 24 9.95 12.86 -0.55
C SER A 24 11.32 12.22 -0.42
N ILE A 25 11.53 11.39 0.62
CA ILE A 25 12.80 10.68 0.85
C ILE A 25 13.14 9.74 -0.33
N THR A 26 12.13 9.08 -0.91
CA THR A 26 12.31 8.06 -1.96
C THR A 26 12.04 8.59 -3.37
N GLY A 27 11.61 9.83 -3.50
CA GLY A 27 11.26 10.49 -4.75
C GLY A 27 12.43 11.21 -5.43
N GLY A 28 13.55 11.38 -4.72
CA GLY A 28 14.66 12.20 -5.20
C GLY A 28 14.45 13.70 -4.94
N ASP A 29 13.46 14.07 -4.13
CA ASP A 29 13.23 15.46 -3.76
C ASP A 29 14.34 15.98 -2.85
N LYS A 30 14.63 17.29 -2.97
CA LYS A 30 15.55 17.98 -2.08
C LYS A 30 14.97 18.09 -0.69
N LEU A 31 15.69 17.65 0.31
CA LEU A 31 15.27 17.69 1.70
C LEU A 31 16.01 18.78 2.46
N SER A 32 15.31 19.46 3.37
CA SER A 32 15.89 20.41 4.31
C SER A 32 15.99 19.77 5.69
N ALA A 33 17.16 19.90 6.30
CA ALA A 33 17.43 19.42 7.63
C ALA A 33 18.30 20.40 8.40
N ARG A 34 18.40 20.20 9.73
CA ARG A 34 19.35 20.96 10.56
C ARG A 34 19.91 20.08 11.65
N HIS A 35 21.14 20.29 11.99
CA HIS A 35 21.69 19.77 13.22
C HIS A 35 21.22 20.60 14.43
N LEU A 36 21.19 19.99 15.59
CA LEU A 36 20.83 20.68 16.82
C LEU A 36 21.75 21.91 17.01
N TYR A 37 21.17 23.08 17.24
CA TYR A 37 21.86 24.37 17.39
C TYR A 37 22.66 24.86 16.17
N GLN A 38 22.42 24.31 14.96
CA GLN A 38 23.07 24.75 13.73
C GLN A 38 22.07 25.30 12.72
N GLY A 39 22.57 25.90 11.64
CA GLY A 39 21.75 26.38 10.53
C GLY A 39 21.10 25.27 9.72
N TRP A 40 20.13 25.63 8.88
CA TRP A 40 19.50 24.72 7.94
C TRP A 40 20.48 24.41 6.80
N PHE A 41 20.44 23.15 6.34
CA PHE A 41 21.12 22.71 5.12
C PHE A 41 20.17 21.87 4.29
N GLU A 42 20.45 21.80 3.01
CA GLU A 42 19.65 21.04 2.05
C GLU A 42 20.50 19.94 1.42
N PHE A 43 19.89 18.81 1.12
CA PHE A 43 20.56 17.69 0.48
C PHE A 43 19.59 16.84 -0.32
N TYR A 44 20.11 16.06 -1.26
CA TYR A 44 19.36 15.00 -1.95
C TYR A 44 19.60 13.67 -1.24
N PRO A 45 18.50 12.92 -0.93
CA PRO A 45 18.63 11.58 -0.37
C PRO A 45 19.29 10.63 -1.39
N GLU A 46 20.35 9.96 -0.97
CA GLU A 46 21.04 8.95 -1.78
C GLU A 46 21.04 7.59 -1.09
N PHE A 47 20.08 7.36 -0.22
CA PHE A 47 20.00 6.15 0.60
C PHE A 47 18.75 5.34 0.30
N VAL A 48 18.86 4.04 0.52
CA VAL A 48 17.73 3.12 0.57
C VAL A 48 17.21 3.06 2.01
N VAL A 49 15.91 3.01 2.17
CA VAL A 49 15.25 2.85 3.50
C VAL A 49 14.80 1.40 3.65
N ILE A 50 15.25 0.75 4.70
CA ILE A 50 14.82 -0.58 5.11
C ILE A 50 14.14 -0.49 6.46
N CYS A 51 12.88 -0.91 6.53
CA CYS A 51 12.10 -0.95 7.76
C CYS A 51 11.90 -2.41 8.19
N ALA A 52 12.41 -2.79 9.36
CA ALA A 52 12.12 -4.07 9.98
C ALA A 52 11.02 -3.88 11.02
N MET A 53 9.88 -4.55 10.82
CA MET A 53 8.72 -4.39 11.70
C MET A 53 7.89 -5.68 11.76
N ASN A 54 7.21 -5.90 12.87
CA ASN A 54 6.33 -7.07 13.05
C ASN A 54 4.99 -6.88 12.33
N LYS A 55 4.52 -5.65 12.23
CA LYS A 55 3.27 -5.28 11.56
C LYS A 55 3.48 -3.99 10.77
N ILE A 56 3.06 -3.99 9.53
CA ILE A 56 3.06 -2.76 8.73
C ILE A 56 1.90 -1.89 9.21
N PRO A 57 2.16 -0.61 9.59
CA PRO A 57 1.10 0.30 10.02
C PRO A 57 0.04 0.51 8.94
N ASP A 58 -1.19 0.75 9.36
CA ASP A 58 -2.28 1.06 8.44
C ASP A 58 -2.02 2.38 7.72
N ILE A 59 -2.17 2.36 6.40
CA ILE A 59 -2.03 3.54 5.55
C ILE A 59 -3.41 4.11 5.30
N LYS A 60 -3.65 5.33 5.79
CA LYS A 60 -4.95 6.00 5.69
C LYS A 60 -5.28 6.53 4.28
N GLU A 61 -4.30 6.56 3.39
CA GLU A 61 -4.45 7.14 2.06
C GLU A 61 -4.39 6.07 0.98
N ASP A 62 -5.28 6.19 -0.01
CA ASP A 62 -5.21 5.43 -1.27
C ASP A 62 -4.15 6.07 -2.18
N ASP A 63 -2.88 5.88 -1.82
CA ASP A 63 -1.76 6.53 -2.47
C ASP A 63 -0.98 5.55 -3.37
N VAL A 64 -1.41 5.47 -4.62
CA VAL A 64 -0.74 4.67 -5.66
C VAL A 64 0.75 5.02 -5.78
N ALA A 65 1.10 6.31 -5.58
CA ALA A 65 2.47 6.76 -5.67
C ALA A 65 3.33 6.22 -4.52
N PHE A 66 2.75 6.05 -3.34
CA PHE A 66 3.39 5.40 -2.21
C PHE A 66 3.56 3.89 -2.46
N TYR A 67 2.48 3.19 -2.85
CA TYR A 67 2.52 1.74 -3.06
C TYR A 67 3.55 1.30 -4.11
N ARG A 68 3.78 2.09 -5.16
CA ARG A 68 4.82 1.79 -6.17
C ARG A 68 6.25 1.79 -5.62
N ARG A 69 6.48 2.46 -4.50
CA ARG A 69 7.79 2.56 -3.82
C ARG A 69 7.98 1.50 -2.74
N LEU A 70 6.89 0.83 -2.36
CA LEU A 70 6.89 -0.13 -1.27
C LEU A 70 7.23 -1.54 -1.80
N LYS A 71 8.20 -2.17 -1.17
CA LYS A 71 8.54 -3.58 -1.38
C LYS A 71 8.38 -4.32 -0.06
N ILE A 72 7.49 -5.29 -0.01
CA ILE A 72 7.20 -6.06 1.19
C ILE A 72 7.89 -7.41 1.08
N ILE A 73 8.81 -7.67 2.01
CA ILE A 73 9.54 -8.93 2.12
C ILE A 73 9.11 -9.60 3.42
N GLU A 74 8.29 -10.64 3.30
CA GLU A 74 7.79 -11.38 4.46
C GLU A 74 8.79 -12.44 4.90
N LEU A 75 9.12 -12.41 6.19
CA LEU A 75 9.97 -13.39 6.87
C LEU A 75 9.09 -14.22 7.80
N ASN A 76 8.47 -15.26 7.27
CA ASN A 76 7.41 -16.02 7.97
C ASN A 76 7.95 -17.17 8.85
N ARG A 77 9.28 -17.41 8.88
CA ARG A 77 9.85 -18.46 9.71
C ARG A 77 9.89 -18.03 11.17
N VAL A 78 9.28 -18.81 12.03
CA VAL A 78 9.36 -18.67 13.48
C VAL A 78 10.36 -19.69 14.00
N PHE A 79 11.36 -19.23 14.76
CA PHE A 79 12.36 -20.08 15.36
C PHE A 79 11.90 -20.53 16.76
N SER A 80 11.94 -21.81 17.04
CA SER A 80 11.74 -22.33 18.38
C SER A 80 12.93 -21.97 19.28
N ARG A 81 12.73 -22.02 20.60
CA ARG A 81 13.81 -21.73 21.57
C ARG A 81 15.07 -22.60 21.37
N LYS A 82 14.90 -23.81 20.84
CA LYS A 82 16.00 -24.74 20.57
C LYS A 82 16.80 -24.40 19.29
N GLU A 83 16.18 -23.66 18.37
CA GLU A 83 16.78 -23.25 17.09
C GLU A 83 17.49 -21.89 17.19
N ILE A 84 17.32 -21.17 18.30
CA ILE A 84 17.94 -19.85 18.48
C ILE A 84 19.44 -20.03 18.66
N ASP A 85 20.19 -19.53 17.67
CA ASP A 85 21.65 -19.44 17.75
C ASP A 85 22.05 -18.11 18.42
N LYS A 86 22.57 -18.21 19.65
CA LYS A 86 23.01 -17.03 20.42
C LYS A 86 24.31 -16.43 19.88
N GLU A 87 25.08 -17.19 19.14
CA GLU A 87 26.37 -16.76 18.57
C GLU A 87 26.25 -16.37 17.09
N LEU A 88 25.04 -16.31 16.54
CA LEU A 88 24.78 -16.02 15.13
C LEU A 88 25.51 -14.75 14.66
N SER A 89 25.48 -13.68 15.43
CA SER A 89 26.18 -12.43 15.07
C SER A 89 27.68 -12.65 14.89
N LYS A 90 28.31 -13.37 15.81
CA LYS A 90 29.75 -13.68 15.70
C LYS A 90 30.08 -14.62 14.54
N THR A 91 29.16 -15.51 14.20
CA THR A 91 29.31 -16.40 13.05
C THR A 91 29.22 -15.60 11.76
N LEU A 92 28.24 -14.69 11.63
CA LEU A 92 28.11 -13.79 10.49
C LEU A 92 29.32 -12.87 10.31
N ASP A 93 29.91 -12.37 11.40
CA ASP A 93 31.13 -11.58 11.33
C ASP A 93 32.30 -12.36 10.71
N LYS A 94 32.44 -13.66 11.03
CA LYS A 94 33.45 -14.53 10.43
C LYS A 94 33.22 -14.82 8.95
N GLU A 95 31.92 -14.79 8.53
CA GLU A 95 31.49 -15.03 7.14
C GLU A 95 31.42 -13.74 6.31
N ALA A 96 31.85 -12.60 6.84
CA ALA A 96 31.69 -11.28 6.21
C ALA A 96 32.17 -11.22 4.76
N SER A 97 33.31 -11.90 4.42
CA SER A 97 33.81 -11.95 3.05
C SER A 97 32.87 -12.72 2.09
N GLY A 98 32.27 -13.82 2.57
CA GLY A 98 31.27 -14.59 1.81
C GLY A 98 29.99 -13.78 1.59
N ILE A 99 29.53 -13.09 2.64
CA ILE A 99 28.37 -12.19 2.57
C ILE A 99 28.63 -11.06 1.58
N PHE A 100 29.82 -10.47 1.59
CA PHE A 100 30.20 -9.44 0.62
C PHE A 100 30.17 -9.95 -0.82
N ASN A 101 30.72 -11.13 -1.08
CA ASN A 101 30.68 -11.74 -2.41
C ASN A 101 29.23 -11.98 -2.88
N TRP A 102 28.38 -12.46 -1.99
CA TRP A 102 26.96 -12.65 -2.30
C TRP A 102 26.27 -11.30 -2.65
N CYS A 103 26.58 -10.24 -1.90
CA CYS A 103 26.08 -8.90 -2.21
C CYS A 103 26.60 -8.40 -3.57
N LEU A 104 27.87 -8.67 -3.90
CA LEU A 104 28.46 -8.29 -5.18
C LEU A 104 27.79 -9.03 -6.36
N GLU A 105 27.53 -10.31 -6.22
CA GLU A 105 26.76 -11.07 -7.23
C GLU A 105 25.36 -10.49 -7.43
N GLY A 106 24.68 -10.13 -6.33
CA GLY A 106 23.40 -9.46 -6.38
C GLY A 106 23.46 -8.11 -7.10
N TYR A 107 24.51 -7.32 -6.85
CA TYR A 107 24.74 -6.06 -7.52
C TYR A 107 24.99 -6.22 -9.03
N ILE A 108 25.77 -7.21 -9.42
CA ILE A 108 26.02 -7.53 -10.85
C ILE A 108 24.70 -7.91 -11.56
N LYS A 109 23.85 -8.70 -10.92
CA LYS A 109 22.50 -9.02 -11.44
C LYS A 109 21.65 -7.77 -11.58
N TYR A 110 21.64 -6.93 -10.55
CA TYR A 110 20.91 -5.66 -10.57
C TYR A 110 21.37 -4.75 -11.72
N CYS A 111 22.66 -4.64 -11.99
CA CYS A 111 23.18 -3.84 -13.11
C CYS A 111 22.72 -4.36 -14.48
N LYS A 112 22.49 -5.67 -14.61
CA LYS A 112 22.06 -6.30 -15.89
C LYS A 112 20.56 -6.29 -16.08
N GLU A 113 19.79 -6.54 -15.04
CA GLU A 113 18.35 -6.85 -15.10
C GLU A 113 17.48 -5.83 -14.38
N GLY A 114 18.10 -4.90 -13.62
CA GLY A 114 17.39 -4.00 -12.72
C GLY A 114 16.86 -4.71 -11.48
N LEU A 115 16.01 -4.01 -10.71
CA LEU A 115 15.37 -4.57 -9.53
C LEU A 115 14.11 -5.34 -9.95
N ASN A 116 14.23 -6.65 -10.08
CA ASN A 116 13.11 -7.53 -10.44
C ASN A 116 12.30 -7.95 -9.22
N ASP A 117 11.02 -7.59 -9.23
CA ASP A 117 10.10 -8.05 -8.18
C ASP A 117 9.71 -9.51 -8.43
N THR A 118 9.99 -10.36 -7.46
CA THR A 118 9.50 -11.75 -7.48
C THR A 118 7.98 -11.78 -7.35
N LYS A 119 7.37 -12.88 -7.80
CA LYS A 119 5.92 -13.09 -7.61
C LYS A 119 5.51 -12.91 -6.14
N LYS A 120 6.30 -13.44 -5.20
CA LYS A 120 6.03 -13.33 -3.76
C LYS A 120 5.96 -11.88 -3.29
N ILE A 121 6.90 -11.02 -3.71
CA ILE A 121 6.89 -9.59 -3.35
C ILE A 121 5.64 -8.89 -3.91
N LYS A 122 5.27 -9.20 -5.16
CA LYS A 122 4.05 -8.64 -5.79
C LYS A 122 2.78 -9.10 -5.09
N ASP A 123 2.70 -10.36 -4.70
CA ASP A 123 1.56 -10.95 -4.00
C ASP A 123 1.42 -10.34 -2.60
N SER A 124 2.52 -10.21 -1.84
CA SER A 124 2.52 -9.57 -0.51
C SER A 124 2.08 -8.11 -0.58
N LEU A 125 2.56 -7.34 -1.56
CA LEU A 125 2.12 -5.97 -1.76
C LEU A 125 0.63 -5.90 -2.13
N SER A 126 0.17 -6.80 -3.01
CA SER A 126 -1.25 -6.86 -3.41
C SER A 126 -2.15 -7.18 -2.22
N ALA A 127 -1.77 -8.14 -1.38
CA ALA A 127 -2.50 -8.49 -0.16
C ALA A 127 -2.54 -7.31 0.83
N PHE A 128 -1.42 -6.60 0.98
CA PHE A 128 -1.35 -5.42 1.82
C PHE A 128 -2.25 -4.28 1.33
N ILE A 129 -2.26 -3.99 0.02
CA ILE A 129 -3.13 -2.97 -0.57
C ILE A 129 -4.61 -3.32 -0.35
N LYS A 130 -5.00 -4.57 -0.60
CA LYS A 130 -6.36 -5.04 -0.38
C LYS A 130 -6.79 -4.83 1.08
N LYS A 131 -5.97 -5.27 2.03
CA LYS A 131 -6.24 -5.12 3.47
C LYS A 131 -6.38 -3.65 3.89
N ASN A 132 -5.60 -2.75 3.30
CA ASN A 132 -5.62 -1.33 3.67
C ASN A 132 -6.69 -0.52 2.93
N ASN A 133 -7.11 -0.96 1.75
CA ASN A 133 -8.11 -0.26 0.95
C ASN A 133 -9.22 -1.19 0.45
N PRO A 134 -10.24 -1.44 1.29
CA PRO A 134 -11.38 -2.28 0.93
C PRO A 134 -12.11 -1.81 -0.34
N LEU A 135 -12.11 -0.50 -0.63
CA LEU A 135 -12.76 0.05 -1.82
C LEU A 135 -12.08 -0.38 -3.12
N VAL A 136 -10.76 -0.59 -3.11
CA VAL A 136 -10.04 -1.13 -4.28
C VAL A 136 -10.51 -2.55 -4.58
N ASP A 137 -10.62 -3.37 -3.55
CA ASP A 137 -11.06 -4.75 -3.67
C ASP A 137 -12.53 -4.83 -4.09
N PHE A 138 -13.39 -4.04 -3.43
CA PHE A 138 -14.79 -3.87 -3.80
C PHE A 138 -14.97 -3.47 -5.26
N PHE A 139 -14.28 -2.42 -5.71
CA PHE A 139 -14.37 -1.93 -7.09
C PHE A 139 -13.97 -3.02 -8.09
N ARG A 140 -12.91 -3.76 -7.80
CA ARG A 140 -12.39 -4.80 -8.69
C ARG A 140 -13.33 -6.01 -8.79
N GLN A 141 -13.95 -6.40 -7.68
CA GLN A 141 -14.76 -7.62 -7.60
C GLN A 141 -16.22 -7.39 -8.01
N HIS A 142 -16.76 -6.19 -7.75
CA HIS A 142 -18.20 -5.94 -7.86
C HIS A 142 -18.60 -4.86 -8.87
N ILE A 143 -17.65 -4.09 -9.39
CA ILE A 143 -17.99 -2.97 -10.28
C ILE A 143 -17.41 -3.20 -11.67
N LYS A 144 -18.29 -3.11 -12.66
CA LYS A 144 -17.94 -3.09 -14.09
C LYS A 144 -18.03 -1.67 -14.62
N VAL A 145 -16.97 -1.20 -15.26
CA VAL A 145 -16.99 0.05 -16.02
C VAL A 145 -17.56 -0.22 -17.39
N THR A 146 -18.67 0.44 -17.74
CA THR A 146 -19.38 0.25 -19.01
C THR A 146 -19.18 1.41 -19.98
N SER A 147 -18.81 2.58 -19.46
CA SER A 147 -18.74 3.84 -20.21
C SER A 147 -20.05 4.30 -20.85
N ASP A 148 -21.17 3.59 -20.63
CA ASP A 148 -22.50 4.01 -21.07
C ASP A 148 -23.14 4.89 -19.99
N PRO A 149 -23.54 6.14 -20.31
CA PRO A 149 -24.22 7.03 -19.35
C PRO A 149 -25.58 6.52 -18.85
N LYS A 150 -26.17 5.53 -19.55
CA LYS A 150 -27.41 4.89 -19.09
C LYS A 150 -27.20 3.99 -17.90
N ASP A 151 -26.02 3.37 -17.83
CA ASP A 151 -25.59 2.58 -16.68
C ASP A 151 -25.20 3.53 -15.56
N TYR A 152 -25.75 3.35 -14.39
CA TYR A 152 -25.38 4.13 -13.22
C TYR A 152 -25.65 3.39 -11.93
N ILE A 153 -24.91 3.69 -10.90
CA ILE A 153 -25.13 3.18 -9.55
C ILE A 153 -25.38 4.36 -8.62
N ALA A 154 -26.48 4.28 -7.87
CA ALA A 154 -26.78 5.28 -6.85
C ALA A 154 -25.71 5.24 -5.72
N VAL A 155 -25.25 6.42 -5.31
CA VAL A 155 -24.18 6.52 -4.29
C VAL A 155 -24.60 5.89 -2.97
N GLY A 156 -25.87 6.03 -2.58
CA GLY A 156 -26.40 5.43 -1.35
C GLY A 156 -26.35 3.90 -1.36
N ASP A 157 -26.74 3.28 -2.48
CA ASP A 157 -26.74 1.82 -2.61
C ASP A 157 -25.31 1.29 -2.70
N MET A 158 -24.47 1.97 -3.46
CA MET A 158 -23.04 1.64 -3.55
C MET A 158 -22.37 1.73 -2.17
N HIS A 159 -22.69 2.75 -1.38
CA HIS A 159 -22.12 2.90 -0.04
C HIS A 159 -22.54 1.78 0.90
N LYS A 160 -23.84 1.42 0.90
CA LYS A 160 -24.34 0.30 1.71
C LYS A 160 -23.63 -1.01 1.35
N TYR A 161 -23.54 -1.31 0.07
CA TYR A 161 -22.91 -2.55 -0.39
C TYR A 161 -21.41 -2.57 -0.12
N ALA A 162 -20.70 -1.48 -0.41
CA ALA A 162 -19.26 -1.37 -0.09
C ALA A 162 -18.99 -1.45 1.42
N GLN A 163 -19.91 -0.94 2.26
CA GLN A 163 -19.78 -1.00 3.70
C GLN A 163 -19.98 -2.43 4.23
N SER A 164 -21.00 -3.16 3.75
CA SER A 164 -21.19 -4.57 4.08
C SER A 164 -19.97 -5.40 3.66
N PHE A 165 -19.55 -5.29 2.42
CA PHE A 165 -18.36 -5.96 1.90
C PHE A 165 -17.10 -5.68 2.72
N SER A 166 -16.90 -4.43 3.11
CA SER A 166 -15.73 -4.05 3.92
C SER A 166 -15.80 -4.57 5.34
N TYR A 167 -16.97 -4.59 5.93
CA TYR A 167 -17.16 -5.12 7.28
C TYR A 167 -16.94 -6.62 7.31
N ASP A 168 -17.51 -7.36 6.36
CA ASP A 168 -17.45 -8.82 6.32
C ASP A 168 -16.04 -9.36 6.05
N LEU A 169 -15.27 -8.68 5.19
CA LEU A 169 -13.96 -9.16 4.76
C LEU A 169 -12.77 -8.44 5.41
N HIS A 170 -12.95 -7.22 5.87
CA HIS A 170 -11.84 -6.37 6.32
C HIS A 170 -12.05 -5.79 7.72
N GLU A 171 -13.20 -6.03 8.35
CA GLU A 171 -13.57 -5.44 9.65
C GLU A 171 -13.40 -3.90 9.70
N LYS A 172 -13.55 -3.24 8.56
CA LYS A 172 -13.36 -1.79 8.41
C LYS A 172 -14.65 -1.11 7.97
N SER A 173 -14.95 0.03 8.57
CA SER A 173 -16.06 0.89 8.13
C SER A 173 -15.60 1.82 7.01
N ILE A 174 -16.45 1.96 5.98
CA ILE A 174 -16.24 2.90 4.88
C ILE A 174 -17.19 4.07 5.05
N SER A 175 -16.64 5.29 5.13
CA SER A 175 -17.46 6.49 5.10
C SER A 175 -17.85 6.88 3.67
N ILE A 176 -18.98 7.58 3.54
CA ILE A 176 -19.44 8.09 2.23
C ILE A 176 -18.41 9.07 1.61
N SER A 177 -17.66 9.79 2.45
CA SER A 177 -16.59 10.69 2.01
C SER A 177 -15.42 9.93 1.37
N GLN A 178 -15.04 8.79 1.95
CA GLN A 178 -14.02 7.91 1.37
C GLN A 178 -14.47 7.34 0.03
N LEU A 179 -15.75 6.95 -0.08
CA LEU A 179 -16.33 6.48 -1.33
C LEU A 179 -16.23 7.57 -2.42
N TYR A 180 -16.64 8.80 -2.13
CA TYR A 180 -16.51 9.90 -3.09
C TYR A 180 -15.07 10.16 -3.50
N LYS A 181 -14.13 10.23 -2.54
CA LYS A 181 -12.72 10.45 -2.81
C LYS A 181 -12.16 9.35 -3.73
N PHE A 182 -12.51 8.10 -3.44
CA PHE A 182 -12.08 6.93 -4.22
C PHE A 182 -12.58 6.99 -5.66
N PHE A 183 -13.91 7.15 -5.89
CA PHE A 183 -14.46 7.14 -7.23
C PHE A 183 -14.02 8.37 -8.06
N ARG A 184 -13.85 9.53 -7.44
CA ARG A 184 -13.25 10.70 -8.09
C ARG A 184 -11.81 10.43 -8.54
N SER A 185 -11.02 9.77 -7.72
CA SER A 185 -9.64 9.41 -8.10
C SER A 185 -9.57 8.45 -9.28
N LYS A 186 -10.68 7.74 -9.58
CA LYS A 186 -10.85 6.89 -10.76
C LYS A 186 -11.48 7.62 -11.96
N GLY A 187 -11.76 8.92 -11.82
CA GLY A 187 -12.37 9.73 -12.88
C GLY A 187 -13.90 9.73 -12.89
N PHE A 188 -14.56 9.19 -11.86
CA PHE A 188 -16.02 9.17 -11.77
C PHE A 188 -16.50 10.32 -10.88
N GLU A 189 -17.09 11.36 -11.49
CA GLU A 189 -17.71 12.44 -10.75
C GLU A 189 -19.17 12.12 -10.45
N PRO A 190 -19.62 12.40 -9.21
CA PRO A 190 -21.02 12.17 -8.85
C PRO A 190 -21.94 13.15 -9.59
N LYS A 191 -22.98 12.61 -10.24
CA LYS A 191 -24.00 13.37 -10.94
C LYS A 191 -25.36 13.23 -10.26
N GLN A 192 -26.25 14.15 -10.52
CA GLN A 192 -27.64 14.07 -10.10
C GLN A 192 -28.49 13.53 -11.24
N LYS A 193 -29.23 12.45 -10.97
CA LYS A 193 -30.27 11.92 -11.85
C LYS A 193 -31.64 11.97 -11.18
N ARG A 194 -32.66 12.07 -11.99
CA ARG A 194 -34.04 11.95 -11.53
C ARG A 194 -34.48 10.50 -11.73
N ASN A 195 -34.79 9.83 -10.63
CA ASN A 195 -35.40 8.50 -10.66
C ASN A 195 -36.85 8.63 -10.20
N ASN A 196 -37.78 8.45 -11.12
CA ASN A 196 -39.22 8.68 -10.90
C ASN A 196 -39.48 10.05 -10.25
N TYR A 197 -39.73 10.09 -8.95
CA TYR A 197 -40.07 11.32 -8.21
C TYR A 197 -38.89 11.91 -7.39
N ASN A 198 -37.75 11.19 -7.30
CA ASN A 198 -36.63 11.59 -6.43
C ASN A 198 -35.40 11.97 -7.23
N ARG A 199 -34.65 12.95 -6.72
CA ARG A 199 -33.28 13.25 -7.17
C ARG A 199 -32.30 12.37 -6.42
N ILE A 200 -31.52 11.58 -7.15
CA ILE A 200 -30.48 10.73 -6.57
C ILE A 200 -29.12 11.18 -7.06
N ARG A 201 -28.11 11.04 -6.21
CA ARG A 201 -26.70 11.14 -6.63
C ARG A 201 -26.23 9.78 -7.09
N CYS A 202 -25.57 9.72 -8.23
CA CYS A 202 -25.07 8.48 -8.82
C CYS A 202 -23.72 8.68 -9.50
N PHE A 203 -23.03 7.57 -9.73
CA PHE A 203 -21.88 7.49 -10.62
C PHE A 203 -22.33 6.85 -11.93
N GLU A 204 -22.14 7.54 -13.06
CA GLU A 204 -22.49 7.04 -14.40
C GLU A 204 -21.37 6.20 -15.00
N GLY A 205 -21.72 5.35 -15.98
CA GLY A 205 -20.79 4.45 -16.65
C GLY A 205 -20.36 3.27 -15.79
N LEU A 206 -21.13 2.96 -14.75
CA LEU A 206 -20.87 1.88 -13.82
C LEU A 206 -22.11 0.99 -13.65
N ARG A 207 -21.90 -0.31 -13.59
CA ARG A 207 -22.89 -1.28 -13.13
C ARG A 207 -22.27 -2.30 -12.20
N TYR A 208 -23.06 -2.98 -11.41
CA TYR A 208 -22.57 -4.15 -10.69
C TYR A 208 -22.21 -5.26 -11.67
N LEU A 209 -21.15 -6.01 -11.36
CA LEU A 209 -20.90 -7.29 -12.01
C LEU A 209 -22.09 -8.19 -11.66
N GLU A 210 -22.62 -8.91 -12.64
CA GLU A 210 -23.63 -9.92 -12.40
C GLU A 210 -23.00 -10.99 -11.52
N LEU A 211 -23.36 -11.00 -10.26
CA LEU A 211 -23.11 -12.11 -9.37
C LEU A 211 -24.03 -13.24 -9.83
N SER A 212 -23.55 -14.47 -9.93
CA SER A 212 -24.41 -15.64 -10.01
C SER A 212 -25.38 -15.57 -8.84
N ASP A 213 -26.65 -15.97 -9.05
CA ASP A 213 -27.73 -15.86 -8.06
C ASP A 213 -27.44 -16.48 -6.67
N GLU A 214 -26.29 -17.14 -6.51
CA GLU A 214 -25.78 -17.72 -5.25
C GLU A 214 -25.00 -16.73 -4.37
N ASP A 215 -24.64 -15.53 -4.86
CA ASP A 215 -23.72 -14.59 -4.18
C ASP A 215 -24.41 -13.28 -3.71
N VAL A 216 -25.75 -13.20 -3.71
CA VAL A 216 -26.48 -12.03 -3.21
C VAL A 216 -26.69 -12.19 -1.70
N PRO A 217 -25.94 -11.47 -0.84
CA PRO A 217 -26.28 -11.41 0.57
C PRO A 217 -27.57 -10.58 0.71
N PHE A 218 -28.60 -11.19 1.27
CA PHE A 218 -29.89 -10.57 1.63
C PHE A 218 -29.72 -9.50 2.70
#